data_15a911410028dfc7075534e55954922b
#
_entry.id   15a911410028dfc7075534e55954922b
#
_cell.length_a   1.000
_cell.length_b   1.000
_cell.length_c   1.000
_cell.angle_alpha   90.00
_cell.angle_beta   90.00
_cell.angle_gamma   90.00
#
_symmetry.space_group_name_H-M   'P 1'
#
loop_
_entity.id
_entity.type
_entity.pdbx_description
1 polymer ?
#
loop_
_entity_poly.entity_id
_entity_poly.type
_entity_poly.pdbx_seq_one_letter_code
_entity_poly.pdbx_strand_id
1 'polypeptide(L)'
;MNPTAEQIQKINHFSKVTLKLCEKIASTVKIIECGPKEKLLNEGDTGDTMVLVFQGQVEVSKNMMVKTSSGFTTSRKPIIRLETTDPKPASKPITESTVFVVESPAFGIGEFSLVLDNAIRTAHVHSTTPLKYGILTLDDFTNIVKENPEIGGAVYFEVAKSAVNNLATASGDISNLTQAFFFALTR
;
A
#
# COMPACT_ATOMS: atom_id res chain seq x y z
N MET A 1 -12.57 -17.22 6.81
CA MET A 1 -13.20 -16.22 7.73
C MET A 1 -13.16 -14.88 7.02
N ASN A 2 -14.21 -14.06 7.14
CA ASN A 2 -14.22 -12.70 6.57
C ASN A 2 -13.77 -11.70 7.64
N PRO A 3 -13.24 -10.52 7.25
CA PRO A 3 -12.97 -9.44 8.19
C PRO A 3 -14.29 -8.88 8.76
N THR A 4 -14.20 -8.16 9.86
CA THR A 4 -15.36 -7.41 10.39
C THR A 4 -15.49 -6.05 9.70
N ALA A 5 -16.65 -5.41 9.82
CA ALA A 5 -16.88 -4.06 9.31
C ALA A 5 -15.92 -3.05 9.94
N GLU A 6 -15.63 -3.20 11.24
CA GLU A 6 -14.69 -2.33 11.97
C GLU A 6 -13.27 -2.50 11.44
N GLN A 7 -12.85 -3.72 11.08
CA GLN A 7 -11.54 -3.95 10.48
C GLN A 7 -11.41 -3.26 9.12
N ILE A 8 -12.46 -3.30 8.29
CA ILE A 8 -12.50 -2.56 7.02
C ILE A 8 -12.45 -1.06 7.28
N GLN A 9 -13.25 -0.53 8.22
CA GLN A 9 -13.32 0.91 8.49
C GLN A 9 -11.99 1.47 9.07
N LYS A 10 -11.17 0.65 9.74
CA LYS A 10 -9.83 1.04 10.21
C LYS A 10 -8.85 1.37 9.08
N ILE A 11 -9.11 0.90 7.86
CA ILE A 11 -8.27 1.20 6.69
C ILE A 11 -8.59 2.62 6.19
N ASN A 12 -7.55 3.44 5.99
CA ASN A 12 -7.69 4.86 5.64
C ASN A 12 -8.71 5.13 4.53
N HIS A 13 -8.65 4.35 3.45
CA HIS A 13 -9.51 4.52 2.27
C HIS A 13 -10.99 4.25 2.56
N PHE A 14 -11.31 3.51 3.63
CA PHE A 14 -12.68 3.18 4.04
C PHE A 14 -13.11 3.91 5.32
N SER A 15 -12.26 4.76 5.91
CA SER A 15 -12.51 5.44 7.18
C SER A 15 -13.73 6.35 7.18
N LYS A 16 -14.17 6.81 6.01
CA LYS A 16 -15.38 7.64 5.82
C LYS A 16 -16.60 6.85 5.40
N VAL A 17 -16.46 5.54 5.20
CA VAL A 17 -17.57 4.63 4.90
C VAL A 17 -18.23 4.23 6.22
N THR A 18 -19.57 4.24 6.26
CA THR A 18 -20.29 3.81 7.48
C THR A 18 -20.10 2.33 7.76
N LEU A 19 -20.19 1.90 9.02
CA LEU A 19 -20.04 0.49 9.38
C LEU A 19 -20.99 -0.42 8.59
N LYS A 20 -22.25 -0.02 8.42
CA LYS A 20 -23.22 -0.77 7.64
C LYS A 20 -22.77 -1.01 6.19
N LEU A 21 -22.11 -0.04 5.59
CA LEU A 21 -21.56 -0.16 4.23
C LEU A 21 -20.23 -0.91 4.22
N CYS A 22 -19.42 -0.81 5.28
CA CYS A 22 -18.24 -1.63 5.45
C CYS A 22 -18.57 -3.14 5.54
N GLU A 23 -19.74 -3.53 6.04
CA GLU A 23 -20.23 -4.92 6.02
C GLU A 23 -20.32 -5.48 4.59
N LYS A 24 -20.69 -4.64 3.61
CA LYS A 24 -20.74 -5.05 2.20
C LYS A 24 -19.37 -5.40 1.66
N ILE A 25 -18.36 -4.56 1.96
CA ILE A 25 -16.96 -4.83 1.58
C ILE A 25 -16.46 -6.06 2.33
N ALA A 26 -16.70 -6.15 3.64
CA ALA A 26 -16.28 -7.27 4.46
C ALA A 26 -16.82 -8.62 3.96
N SER A 27 -18.04 -8.64 3.41
CA SER A 27 -18.67 -9.87 2.91
C SER A 27 -18.00 -10.45 1.66
N THR A 28 -17.32 -9.62 0.85
CA THR A 28 -16.62 -10.07 -0.37
C THR A 28 -15.17 -10.46 -0.10
N VAL A 29 -14.57 -9.96 0.98
CA VAL A 29 -13.16 -10.17 1.31
C VAL A 29 -13.00 -11.42 2.19
N LYS A 30 -12.01 -12.25 1.89
CA LYS A 30 -11.60 -13.38 2.75
C LYS A 30 -10.26 -13.09 3.40
N ILE A 31 -10.13 -13.38 4.69
CA ILE A 31 -8.85 -13.28 5.39
C ILE A 31 -7.95 -14.44 4.94
N ILE A 32 -6.74 -14.07 4.54
CA ILE A 32 -5.64 -14.93 4.15
C ILE A 32 -4.53 -14.73 5.19
N GLU A 33 -3.88 -15.81 5.59
CA GLU A 33 -2.71 -15.76 6.46
C GLU A 33 -1.47 -16.22 5.68
N CYS A 34 -0.38 -15.49 5.82
CA CYS A 34 0.91 -15.89 5.25
C CYS A 34 2.06 -15.65 6.22
N GLY A 35 3.18 -16.32 5.96
CA GLY A 35 4.44 -16.11 6.68
C GLY A 35 5.18 -14.84 6.23
N PRO A 36 6.33 -14.55 6.86
CA PRO A 36 7.22 -13.51 6.38
C PRO A 36 7.88 -13.91 5.04
N LYS A 37 8.30 -12.89 4.27
CA LYS A 37 8.88 -12.98 2.90
C LYS A 37 7.88 -13.34 1.79
N GLU A 38 6.57 -13.35 2.09
CA GLU A 38 5.55 -13.51 1.06
C GLU A 38 5.49 -12.28 0.18
N LYS A 39 5.46 -12.47 -1.14
CA LYS A 39 5.29 -11.40 -2.12
C LYS A 39 3.82 -11.07 -2.28
N LEU A 40 3.46 -9.83 -2.01
CA LEU A 40 2.09 -9.34 -2.18
C LEU A 40 1.91 -8.60 -3.51
N LEU A 41 2.86 -7.73 -3.87
CA LEU A 41 2.85 -6.96 -5.12
C LEU A 41 4.27 -6.89 -5.70
N ASN A 42 4.39 -6.88 -7.04
CA ASN A 42 5.65 -6.64 -7.73
C ASN A 42 5.59 -5.35 -8.53
N GLU A 43 6.65 -4.54 -8.45
CA GLU A 43 6.82 -3.35 -9.26
C GLU A 43 6.79 -3.70 -10.76
N GLY A 44 6.03 -2.94 -11.54
CA GLY A 44 5.89 -3.11 -12.97
C GLY A 44 4.77 -4.05 -13.41
N ASP A 45 4.25 -4.91 -12.51
CA ASP A 45 3.09 -5.74 -12.83
C ASP A 45 1.84 -4.87 -13.00
N THR A 46 0.92 -5.30 -13.85
CA THR A 46 -0.45 -4.79 -13.85
C THR A 46 -1.27 -5.49 -12.79
N GLY A 47 -2.21 -4.77 -12.19
CA GLY A 47 -3.07 -5.36 -11.17
C GLY A 47 -4.39 -4.65 -11.00
N ASP A 48 -5.38 -5.44 -10.64
CA ASP A 48 -6.79 -5.08 -10.43
C ASP A 48 -7.23 -5.29 -8.99
N THR A 49 -6.28 -5.41 -8.06
CA THR A 49 -6.55 -5.75 -6.67
C THR A 49 -5.96 -4.75 -5.70
N MET A 50 -6.65 -4.52 -4.59
CA MET A 50 -6.14 -3.84 -3.40
C MET A 50 -5.93 -4.87 -2.29
N VAL A 51 -4.76 -4.85 -1.67
CA VAL A 51 -4.43 -5.68 -0.50
C VAL A 51 -4.81 -4.92 0.76
N LEU A 52 -5.62 -5.52 1.61
CA LEU A 52 -6.11 -4.97 2.87
C LEU A 52 -5.39 -5.69 4.02
N VAL A 53 -4.50 -5.02 4.72
CA VAL A 53 -3.71 -5.61 5.81
C VAL A 53 -4.37 -5.32 7.15
N PHE A 54 -4.72 -6.38 7.87
CA PHE A 54 -5.40 -6.34 9.17
C PHE A 54 -4.46 -6.61 10.34
N GLN A 55 -3.36 -7.34 10.11
CA GLN A 55 -2.32 -7.59 11.12
C GLN A 55 -0.99 -7.89 10.44
N GLY A 56 0.09 -7.26 10.92
CA GLY A 56 1.46 -7.54 10.53
C GLY A 56 2.19 -6.34 9.99
N GLN A 57 3.37 -6.57 9.41
CA GLN A 57 4.21 -5.55 8.81
C GLN A 57 4.60 -5.96 7.39
N VAL A 58 4.59 -4.99 6.49
CA VAL A 58 5.10 -5.14 5.12
C VAL A 58 6.22 -4.13 4.86
N GLU A 59 7.11 -4.47 3.94
CA GLU A 59 8.13 -3.57 3.40
C GLU A 59 7.79 -3.23 1.96
N VAL A 60 7.79 -1.94 1.68
CA VAL A 60 7.66 -1.38 0.32
C VAL A 60 9.05 -1.07 -0.19
N SER A 61 9.40 -1.57 -1.36
CA SER A 61 10.72 -1.41 -1.97
C SER A 61 10.62 -1.12 -3.45
N LYS A 62 11.65 -0.47 -4.01
CA LYS A 62 11.76 -0.17 -5.44
C LYS A 62 13.08 -0.64 -6.02
N ASN A 63 13.06 -0.92 -7.31
CA ASN A 63 14.27 -1.14 -8.08
C ASN A 63 14.97 0.20 -8.34
N MET A 64 16.21 0.32 -7.87
CA MET A 64 17.03 1.51 -8.06
C MET A 64 18.34 1.13 -8.74
N MET A 65 18.80 1.98 -9.65
CA MET A 65 20.11 1.84 -10.25
C MET A 65 21.18 2.25 -9.23
N VAL A 66 22.09 1.37 -8.93
CA VAL A 66 23.20 1.61 -7.99
C VAL A 66 24.53 1.44 -8.71
N LYS A 67 25.50 2.32 -8.40
CA LYS A 67 26.86 2.23 -8.92
C LYS A 67 27.63 1.18 -8.10
N THR A 68 28.31 0.29 -8.79
CA THR A 68 29.22 -0.72 -8.22
C THR A 68 30.63 -0.53 -8.79
N SER A 69 31.60 -1.28 -8.30
CA SER A 69 32.97 -1.27 -8.86
C SER A 69 33.04 -1.72 -10.33
N SER A 70 32.07 -2.52 -10.79
CA SER A 70 31.98 -3.04 -12.15
C SER A 70 31.02 -2.27 -13.07
N GLY A 71 30.42 -1.14 -12.60
CA GLY A 71 29.46 -0.33 -13.36
C GLY A 71 28.15 -0.10 -12.63
N PHE A 72 27.06 0.01 -13.38
CA PHE A 72 25.72 0.19 -12.80
C PHE A 72 24.97 -1.14 -12.79
N THR A 73 24.26 -1.38 -11.70
CA THR A 73 23.36 -2.53 -11.55
C THR A 73 22.03 -2.09 -10.91
N THR A 74 20.99 -2.87 -11.14
CA THR A 74 19.71 -2.66 -10.47
C THR A 74 19.72 -3.38 -9.12
N SER A 75 19.35 -2.67 -8.07
CA SER A 75 19.24 -3.22 -6.71
C SER A 75 17.89 -2.81 -6.12
N ARG A 76 17.21 -3.77 -5.48
CA ARG A 76 15.99 -3.49 -4.74
C ARG A 76 16.35 -2.77 -3.44
N LYS A 77 15.77 -1.59 -3.23
CA LYS A 77 15.97 -0.77 -2.04
C LYS A 77 14.65 -0.58 -1.29
N PRO A 78 14.63 -0.84 0.03
CA PRO A 78 13.47 -0.55 0.85
C PRO A 78 13.27 0.97 0.94
N ILE A 79 12.01 1.39 0.92
CA ILE A 79 11.62 2.79 1.00
C ILE A 79 10.93 3.07 2.34
N ILE A 80 9.94 2.22 2.68
CA ILE A 80 9.10 2.41 3.86
C ILE A 80 8.59 1.05 4.34
N ARG A 81 8.30 0.94 5.63
CA ARG A 81 7.53 -0.15 6.20
C ARG A 81 6.20 0.36 6.72
N LEU A 82 5.17 -0.44 6.51
CA LEU A 82 3.84 -0.21 7.04
C LEU A 82 3.55 -1.29 8.07
N GLU A 83 3.13 -0.89 9.27
CA GLU A 83 2.90 -1.79 10.40
C GLU A 83 1.53 -1.55 11.02
N THR A 84 0.84 -2.63 11.38
CA THR A 84 -0.43 -2.52 12.12
C THR A 84 -0.19 -2.26 13.60
N THR A 85 -1.03 -1.42 14.21
CA THR A 85 -0.95 -1.11 15.65
C THR A 85 -1.93 -1.89 16.50
N ASP A 86 -3.07 -2.33 15.90
CA ASP A 86 -4.15 -3.01 16.60
C ASP A 86 -4.91 -3.98 15.68
N PRO A 87 -4.57 -5.27 15.72
CA PRO A 87 -3.51 -5.90 16.53
C PRO A 87 -2.10 -5.62 15.96
N LYS A 88 -1.12 -5.57 16.86
CA LYS A 88 0.30 -5.50 16.47
C LYS A 88 0.75 -6.76 15.75
N PRO A 89 1.86 -6.71 14.99
CA PRO A 89 2.45 -7.91 14.39
C PRO A 89 2.69 -9.00 15.42
N ALA A 90 2.43 -10.25 15.04
CA ALA A 90 2.59 -11.39 15.93
C ALA A 90 4.05 -11.74 16.25
N SER A 91 5.00 -11.22 15.49
CA SER A 91 6.44 -11.45 15.68
C SER A 91 7.24 -10.21 15.27
N LYS A 92 8.52 -10.18 15.66
CA LYS A 92 9.46 -9.14 15.22
C LYS A 92 9.74 -9.26 13.71
N PRO A 93 9.96 -8.13 13.01
CA PRO A 93 10.39 -8.14 11.62
C PRO A 93 11.68 -8.93 11.42
N ILE A 94 11.80 -9.59 10.28
CA ILE A 94 12.99 -10.39 9.92
C ILE A 94 14.13 -9.54 9.35
N THR A 95 13.89 -8.27 9.07
CA THR A 95 14.86 -7.36 8.47
C THR A 95 15.21 -6.25 9.46
N GLU A 96 16.49 -6.14 9.79
CA GLU A 96 17.06 -5.00 10.48
C GLU A 96 17.46 -3.97 9.43
N SER A 97 16.71 -2.90 9.28
CA SER A 97 17.10 -1.76 8.46
C SER A 97 16.56 -0.46 9.07
N THR A 98 17.26 0.63 8.81
CA THR A 98 16.91 1.99 9.25
C THR A 98 15.79 2.62 8.41
N VAL A 99 14.88 1.82 7.89
CA VAL A 99 13.75 2.29 7.07
C VAL A 99 12.66 2.83 7.98
N PHE A 100 12.06 3.94 7.58
CA PHE A 100 10.92 4.50 8.29
C PHE A 100 9.76 3.52 8.39
N VAL A 101 9.17 3.44 9.60
CA VAL A 101 7.97 2.66 9.86
C VAL A 101 6.81 3.62 10.01
N VAL A 102 5.76 3.40 9.22
CA VAL A 102 4.47 4.09 9.37
C VAL A 102 3.49 3.13 10.02
N GLU A 103 2.97 3.53 11.15
CA GLU A 103 2.02 2.76 11.93
C GLU A 103 0.58 3.18 11.61
N SER A 104 -0.32 2.21 11.51
CA SER A 104 -1.75 2.40 11.30
C SER A 104 -2.54 1.24 11.92
N PRO A 105 -3.78 1.43 12.38
CA PRO A 105 -4.61 0.32 12.89
C PRO A 105 -4.80 -0.80 11.87
N ALA A 106 -4.97 -0.45 10.61
CA ALA A 106 -4.99 -1.31 9.42
C ALA A 106 -4.66 -0.44 8.21
N PHE A 107 -4.22 -1.02 7.11
CA PHE A 107 -3.89 -0.24 5.92
C PHE A 107 -4.19 -1.01 4.63
N GLY A 108 -4.38 -0.26 3.54
CA GLY A 108 -4.55 -0.79 2.21
C GLY A 108 -3.40 -0.41 1.30
N ILE A 109 -3.05 -1.30 0.37
CA ILE A 109 -1.97 -1.12 -0.60
C ILE A 109 -2.48 -1.48 -1.99
N GLY A 110 -2.11 -0.68 -2.99
CA GLY A 110 -2.53 -0.89 -4.37
C GLY A 110 -3.90 -0.30 -4.65
N GLU A 111 -4.29 0.73 -3.91
CA GLU A 111 -5.56 1.45 -3.98
C GLU A 111 -5.86 2.04 -5.37
N PHE A 112 -4.83 2.35 -6.17
CA PHE A 112 -5.01 2.86 -7.53
C PHE A 112 -5.68 1.84 -8.45
N SER A 113 -5.58 0.55 -8.13
CA SER A 113 -6.29 -0.51 -8.86
C SER A 113 -7.82 -0.48 -8.67
N LEU A 114 -8.34 0.28 -7.71
CA LEU A 114 -9.79 0.51 -7.56
C LEU A 114 -10.31 1.64 -8.45
N VAL A 115 -9.42 2.39 -9.12
CA VAL A 115 -9.75 3.58 -9.91
C VAL A 115 -9.29 3.45 -11.37
N LEU A 116 -8.18 2.76 -11.60
CA LEU A 116 -7.56 2.62 -12.91
C LEU A 116 -7.61 1.17 -13.38
N ASP A 117 -8.18 0.96 -14.56
CA ASP A 117 -8.06 -0.31 -15.27
C ASP A 117 -6.58 -0.57 -15.60
N ASN A 118 -6.12 -1.79 -15.33
CA ASN A 118 -4.73 -2.19 -15.54
C ASN A 118 -3.70 -1.28 -14.84
N ALA A 119 -3.98 -0.88 -13.60
CA ALA A 119 -3.06 -0.08 -12.81
C ALA A 119 -1.69 -0.75 -12.68
N ILE A 120 -0.62 -0.02 -13.03
CA ILE A 120 0.75 -0.51 -12.90
C ILE A 120 1.18 -0.41 -11.43
N ARG A 121 1.72 -1.49 -10.88
CA ARG A 121 2.29 -1.52 -9.53
C ARG A 121 3.55 -0.66 -9.48
N THR A 122 3.53 0.34 -8.63
CA THR A 122 4.62 1.33 -8.53
C THR A 122 5.75 0.91 -7.60
N ALA A 123 5.60 -0.21 -6.89
CA ALA A 123 6.60 -0.73 -5.96
C ALA A 123 6.41 -2.24 -5.74
N HIS A 124 7.46 -2.90 -5.24
CA HIS A 124 7.35 -4.23 -4.65
C HIS A 124 6.84 -4.11 -3.23
N VAL A 125 5.99 -5.04 -2.82
CA VAL A 125 5.52 -5.19 -1.44
C VAL A 125 5.67 -6.63 -1.00
N HIS A 126 6.31 -6.86 0.14
CA HIS A 126 6.42 -8.18 0.74
C HIS A 126 6.25 -8.12 2.27
N SER A 127 5.83 -9.21 2.86
CA SER A 127 5.67 -9.35 4.31
C SER A 127 7.03 -9.43 5.01
N THR A 128 7.17 -8.74 6.14
CA THR A 128 8.34 -8.86 7.04
C THR A 128 8.01 -9.61 8.32
N THR A 129 6.72 -9.76 8.61
CA THR A 129 6.17 -10.57 9.71
C THR A 129 5.07 -11.48 9.18
N PRO A 130 4.57 -12.44 9.94
CA PRO A 130 3.30 -13.10 9.61
C PRO A 130 2.20 -12.05 9.40
N LEU A 131 1.39 -12.22 8.35
CA LEU A 131 0.30 -11.31 8.00
C LEU A 131 -1.06 -12.00 8.09
N LYS A 132 -2.06 -11.16 8.46
CA LYS A 132 -3.47 -11.39 8.14
C LYS A 132 -3.92 -10.30 7.19
N TYR A 133 -4.31 -10.67 6.00
CA TYR A 133 -4.71 -9.72 4.96
C TYR A 133 -5.89 -10.25 4.15
N GLY A 134 -6.49 -9.40 3.35
CA GLY A 134 -7.51 -9.76 2.40
C GLY A 134 -7.23 -9.10 1.04
N ILE A 135 -7.93 -9.56 0.02
CA ILE A 135 -7.84 -9.01 -1.33
C ILE A 135 -9.22 -8.51 -1.71
N LEU A 136 -9.29 -7.25 -2.15
CA LEU A 136 -10.46 -6.66 -2.77
C LEU A 136 -10.15 -6.44 -4.26
N THR A 137 -10.91 -7.09 -5.13
CA THR A 137 -10.73 -6.92 -6.58
C THR A 137 -11.46 -5.66 -7.08
N LEU A 138 -11.04 -5.13 -8.21
CA LEU A 138 -11.74 -4.02 -8.90
C LEU A 138 -13.18 -4.42 -9.25
N ASP A 139 -13.39 -5.65 -9.71
CA ASP A 139 -14.72 -6.17 -10.05
C ASP A 139 -15.64 -6.21 -8.82
N ASP A 140 -15.17 -6.78 -7.70
CA ASP A 140 -15.95 -6.80 -6.46
C ASP A 140 -16.28 -5.39 -5.98
N PHE A 141 -15.28 -4.50 -5.98
CA PHE A 141 -15.46 -3.11 -5.57
C PHE A 141 -16.45 -2.39 -6.49
N THR A 142 -16.32 -2.56 -7.80
CA THR A 142 -17.23 -1.96 -8.80
C THR A 142 -18.67 -2.43 -8.61
N ASN A 143 -18.86 -3.72 -8.34
CA ASN A 143 -20.19 -4.28 -8.09
C ASN A 143 -20.79 -3.71 -6.79
N ILE A 144 -20.01 -3.60 -5.72
CA ILE A 144 -20.44 -2.98 -4.46
C ILE A 144 -20.85 -1.52 -4.69
N VAL A 145 -20.06 -0.75 -5.44
CA VAL A 145 -20.32 0.67 -5.74
C VAL A 145 -21.55 0.86 -6.61
N LYS A 146 -21.82 -0.03 -7.57
CA LYS A 146 -23.06 0.01 -8.38
C LYS A 146 -24.32 -0.08 -7.52
N GLU A 147 -24.28 -0.92 -6.48
CA GLU A 147 -25.38 -1.10 -5.55
C GLU A 147 -25.43 0.00 -4.45
N ASN A 148 -24.28 0.55 -4.10
CA ASN A 148 -24.11 1.52 -3.00
C ASN A 148 -23.16 2.66 -3.44
N PRO A 149 -23.61 3.62 -4.26
CA PRO A 149 -22.75 4.67 -4.85
C PRO A 149 -22.03 5.55 -3.83
N GLU A 150 -22.59 5.69 -2.63
CA GLU A 150 -21.96 6.45 -1.53
C GLU A 150 -20.64 5.85 -1.06
N ILE A 151 -20.43 4.53 -1.20
CA ILE A 151 -19.13 3.87 -0.94
C ILE A 151 -18.11 4.38 -1.95
N GLY A 152 -18.47 4.41 -3.23
CA GLY A 152 -17.62 4.92 -4.30
C GLY A 152 -17.19 6.36 -4.04
N GLY A 153 -18.12 7.23 -3.73
CA GLY A 153 -17.85 8.64 -3.42
C GLY A 153 -16.86 8.81 -2.26
N ALA A 154 -17.04 8.07 -1.17
CA ALA A 154 -16.15 8.14 -0.01
C ALA A 154 -14.76 7.59 -0.31
N VAL A 155 -14.67 6.43 -0.97
CA VAL A 155 -13.39 5.75 -1.26
C VAL A 155 -12.61 6.51 -2.31
N TYR A 156 -13.22 6.91 -3.42
CA TYR A 156 -12.53 7.66 -4.48
C TYR A 156 -12.00 9.00 -3.99
N PHE A 157 -12.69 9.66 -3.07
CA PHE A 157 -12.20 10.89 -2.45
C PHE A 157 -10.92 10.64 -1.64
N GLU A 158 -10.86 9.59 -0.81
CA GLU A 158 -9.66 9.26 -0.03
C GLU A 158 -8.51 8.76 -0.94
N VAL A 159 -8.80 8.03 -2.03
CA VAL A 159 -7.79 7.65 -3.03
C VAL A 159 -7.23 8.88 -3.75
N ALA A 160 -8.09 9.82 -4.16
CA ALA A 160 -7.67 11.07 -4.79
C ALA A 160 -6.79 11.90 -3.86
N LYS A 161 -7.15 11.99 -2.58
CA LYS A 161 -6.37 12.69 -1.55
C LYS A 161 -5.00 12.03 -1.34
N SER A 162 -4.93 10.69 -1.30
CA SER A 162 -3.67 9.94 -1.26
C SER A 162 -2.80 10.25 -2.48
N ALA A 163 -3.39 10.24 -3.69
CA ALA A 163 -2.68 10.54 -4.93
C ALA A 163 -2.12 11.99 -4.94
N VAL A 164 -2.90 12.98 -4.49
CA VAL A 164 -2.46 14.37 -4.40
C VAL A 164 -1.30 14.53 -3.40
N ASN A 165 -1.38 13.88 -2.24
CA ASN A 165 -0.31 13.92 -1.24
C ASN A 165 0.97 13.27 -1.78
N ASN A 166 0.86 12.13 -2.46
CA ASN A 166 2.00 11.45 -3.09
C ASN A 166 2.64 12.32 -4.17
N LEU A 167 1.83 13.01 -4.99
CA LEU A 167 2.31 13.93 -6.03
C LEU A 167 3.02 15.14 -5.41
N ALA A 168 2.48 15.74 -4.35
CA ALA A 168 3.09 16.85 -3.65
C ALA A 168 4.45 16.46 -3.05
N THR A 169 4.55 15.29 -2.41
CA THR A 169 5.81 14.75 -1.89
C THR A 169 6.83 14.55 -3.02
N ALA A 170 6.44 13.88 -4.10
CA ALA A 170 7.31 13.62 -5.24
C ALA A 170 7.81 14.94 -5.90
N SER A 171 6.95 15.96 -6.00
CA SER A 171 7.32 17.27 -6.51
C SER A 171 8.36 17.96 -5.61
N GLY A 172 8.20 17.86 -4.28
CA GLY A 172 9.19 18.35 -3.31
C GLY A 172 10.53 17.64 -3.44
N ASP A 173 10.53 16.33 -3.56
CA ASP A 173 11.75 15.54 -3.74
C ASP A 173 12.48 15.89 -5.03
N ILE A 174 11.77 16.05 -6.15
CA ILE A 174 12.36 16.50 -7.43
C ILE A 174 13.00 17.87 -7.27
N SER A 175 12.33 18.82 -6.60
CA SER A 175 12.88 20.15 -6.35
C SER A 175 14.18 20.09 -5.54
N ASN A 176 14.20 19.31 -4.46
CA ASN A 176 15.37 19.13 -3.60
C ASN A 176 16.55 18.49 -4.36
N LEU A 177 16.28 17.45 -5.17
CA LEU A 177 17.28 16.80 -6.00
C LEU A 177 17.84 17.73 -7.05
N THR A 178 16.98 18.55 -7.69
CA THR A 178 17.39 19.55 -8.67
C THR A 178 18.31 20.59 -8.04
N GLN A 179 17.98 21.09 -6.85
CA GLN A 179 18.84 22.04 -6.11
C GLN A 179 20.19 21.40 -5.76
N ALA A 180 20.19 20.17 -5.22
CA ALA A 180 21.41 19.45 -4.89
C ALA A 180 22.32 19.25 -6.10
N PHE A 181 21.73 18.94 -7.26
CA PHE A 181 22.45 18.83 -8.53
C PHE A 181 23.10 20.14 -8.96
N PHE A 182 22.37 21.27 -8.90
CA PHE A 182 22.93 22.58 -9.20
C PHE A 182 24.10 22.96 -8.26
N PHE A 183 23.96 22.69 -6.95
CA PHE A 183 25.06 22.92 -6.01
C PHE A 183 26.29 22.05 -6.31
N ALA A 184 26.10 20.82 -6.77
CA ALA A 184 27.21 19.95 -7.13
C ALA A 184 27.94 20.42 -8.40
N LEU A 185 27.25 21.07 -9.36
CA LEU A 185 27.84 21.58 -10.61
C LEU A 185 28.53 22.94 -10.45
N THR A 186 28.19 23.71 -9.41
CA THR A 186 28.73 25.07 -9.22
C THR A 186 29.94 25.11 -8.28
N ARG A 187 30.45 23.96 -7.88
CA ARG A 187 31.73 23.79 -7.15
C ARG A 187 32.84 23.40 -8.13
#